data_31856d6ceb658f0a1069e3b906727262
#
_entry.id   31856d6ceb658f0a1069e3b906727262
#
_cell.length_a   1.000
_cell.length_b   1.000
_cell.length_c   1.000
_cell.angle_alpha   90.00
_cell.angle_beta   90.00
_cell.angle_gamma   90.00
#
_symmetry.space_group_name_H-M   'P 1'
#
loop_
_entity.id
_entity.type
_entity.pdbx_description
1 polymer ?
#
loop_
_entity_poly.entity_id
_entity_poly.type
_entity_poly.pdbx_seq_one_letter_code
_entity_poly.pdbx_strand_id
1 'polypeptide(L)'
;MFLLIFFYSLPVMEMNMAVGQSIREERKSRHISQEMLADAIDSHQVYISEIEKGKKIPSITILRDIARCFNMSLTEFVAIIEEKLNNH
;
A
#
# COMPACT_ATOMS: atom_id res chain seq x y z
N MET A 1 22.59 16.70 -11.22
CA MET A 1 23.48 16.04 -10.25
C MET A 1 23.25 16.54 -8.84
N PHE A 2 23.33 17.82 -8.63
CA PHE A 2 23.11 18.41 -7.31
C PHE A 2 21.71 18.11 -6.76
N LEU A 3 20.67 18.28 -7.58
CA LEU A 3 19.30 18.00 -7.16
C LEU A 3 19.10 16.53 -6.81
N LEU A 4 19.74 15.64 -7.54
CA LEU A 4 19.63 14.21 -7.31
C LEU A 4 20.22 13.84 -5.94
N ILE A 5 21.39 14.40 -5.61
CA ILE A 5 22.01 14.19 -4.32
C ILE A 5 21.12 14.72 -3.20
N PHE A 6 20.50 15.88 -3.41
CA PHE A 6 19.59 16.47 -2.44
C PHE A 6 18.41 15.54 -2.15
N PHE A 7 17.81 14.96 -3.19
CA PHE A 7 16.69 14.02 -2.99
C PHE A 7 17.11 12.79 -2.19
N TYR A 8 18.30 12.25 -2.44
CA TYR A 8 18.79 11.10 -1.69
C TYR A 8 19.06 11.41 -0.23
N SER A 9 19.34 12.66 0.10
CA SER A 9 19.62 13.05 1.48
C SER A 9 18.35 13.38 2.28
N LEU A 10 17.18 13.49 1.63
CA LEU A 10 15.92 13.74 2.33
C LEU A 10 15.37 12.46 2.91
N PRO A 11 14.82 12.52 4.15
CA PRO A 11 14.12 11.37 4.71
C PRO A 11 12.83 11.13 3.92
N VAL A 12 12.70 9.94 3.35
CA VAL A 12 11.51 9.54 2.60
C VAL A 12 11.07 8.16 3.08
N MET A 13 9.77 7.92 3.01
CA MET A 13 9.25 6.60 3.29
C MET A 13 9.54 5.69 2.10
N GLU A 14 9.98 4.47 2.37
CA GLU A 14 10.16 3.48 1.34
C GLU A 14 8.81 3.10 0.73
N MET A 15 8.80 2.82 -0.58
CA MET A 15 7.59 2.50 -1.32
C MET A 15 6.83 1.32 -0.71
N ASN A 16 7.53 0.24 -0.37
CA ASN A 16 6.89 -0.94 0.20
C ASN A 16 6.18 -0.62 1.51
N MET A 17 6.78 0.22 2.32
CA MET A 17 6.19 0.65 3.59
C MET A 17 4.95 1.52 3.35
N ALA A 18 5.03 2.44 2.39
CA ALA A 18 3.90 3.30 2.06
C ALA A 18 2.71 2.50 1.55
N VAL A 19 2.96 1.52 0.68
CA VAL A 19 1.92 0.63 0.17
C VAL A 19 1.31 -0.18 1.31
N GLY A 20 2.15 -0.80 2.12
CA GLY A 20 1.70 -1.65 3.23
C GLY A 20 0.88 -0.88 4.26
N GLN A 21 1.36 0.30 4.66
CA GLN A 21 0.64 1.14 5.63
C GLN A 21 -0.68 1.63 5.06
N SER A 22 -0.71 2.00 3.79
CA SER A 22 -1.95 2.44 3.14
C SER A 22 -2.99 1.33 3.14
N ILE A 23 -2.60 0.11 2.80
CA ILE A 23 -3.50 -1.04 2.83
C ILE A 23 -4.02 -1.28 4.25
N ARG A 24 -3.12 -1.29 5.23
CA ARG A 24 -3.50 -1.53 6.63
C ARG A 24 -4.48 -0.49 7.14
N GLU A 25 -4.22 0.79 6.89
CA GLU A 25 -5.07 1.89 7.37
C GLU A 25 -6.46 1.84 6.74
N GLU A 26 -6.52 1.65 5.40
CA GLU A 26 -7.81 1.56 4.71
C GLU A 26 -8.60 0.33 5.15
N ARG A 27 -7.91 -0.79 5.33
CA ARG A 27 -8.52 -2.02 5.80
C ARG A 27 -9.12 -1.85 7.20
N LYS A 28 -8.33 -1.30 8.12
CA LYS A 28 -8.78 -1.12 9.50
C LYS A 28 -9.91 -0.12 9.62
N SER A 29 -9.88 0.95 8.85
CA SER A 29 -10.96 1.95 8.88
C SER A 29 -12.30 1.36 8.43
N ARG A 30 -12.27 0.25 7.69
CA ARG A 30 -13.46 -0.43 7.21
C ARG A 30 -13.80 -1.69 8.01
N HIS A 31 -13.05 -1.95 9.09
CA HIS A 31 -13.23 -3.12 9.93
C HIS A 31 -13.11 -4.44 9.16
N ILE A 32 -12.20 -4.47 8.18
CA ILE A 32 -11.91 -5.66 7.38
C ILE A 32 -10.67 -6.33 7.96
N SER A 33 -10.74 -7.64 8.24
CA SER A 33 -9.58 -8.39 8.71
C SER A 33 -8.63 -8.69 7.55
N GLN A 34 -7.40 -9.06 7.88
CA GLN A 34 -6.45 -9.51 6.85
C GLN A 34 -6.99 -10.73 6.10
N GLU A 35 -7.63 -11.65 6.82
CA GLU A 35 -8.23 -12.84 6.20
C GLU A 35 -9.35 -12.47 5.21
N MET A 36 -10.21 -11.54 5.61
CA MET A 36 -11.30 -11.08 4.75
C MET A 36 -10.77 -10.44 3.47
N LEU A 37 -9.73 -9.61 3.59
CA LEU A 37 -9.13 -8.99 2.42
C LEU A 37 -8.47 -10.03 1.52
N ALA A 38 -7.75 -10.98 2.11
CA ALA A 38 -7.11 -12.05 1.36
C ALA A 38 -8.14 -12.89 0.59
N ASP A 39 -9.23 -13.26 1.23
CA ASP A 39 -10.29 -14.03 0.59
C ASP A 39 -10.91 -13.26 -0.59
N ALA A 40 -11.10 -11.96 -0.42
CA ALA A 40 -11.71 -11.13 -1.46
C ALA A 40 -10.84 -11.03 -2.73
N ILE A 41 -9.53 -11.20 -2.61
CA ILE A 41 -8.62 -11.17 -3.75
C ILE A 41 -8.05 -12.54 -4.10
N ASP A 42 -8.67 -13.60 -3.56
CA ASP A 42 -8.29 -14.99 -3.82
C ASP A 42 -6.81 -15.24 -3.46
N SER A 43 -6.43 -14.82 -2.27
CA SER A 43 -5.07 -14.94 -1.76
C SER A 43 -5.06 -15.50 -0.34
N HIS A 44 -3.96 -15.37 0.37
CA HIS A 44 -3.77 -15.89 1.72
C HIS A 44 -3.46 -14.77 2.70
N GLN A 45 -3.90 -14.94 3.95
CA GLN A 45 -3.70 -13.95 5.01
C GLN A 45 -2.21 -13.62 5.22
N VAL A 46 -1.33 -14.62 5.12
CA VAL A 46 0.12 -14.40 5.27
C VAL A 46 0.64 -13.41 4.23
N TYR A 47 0.15 -13.49 2.99
CA TYR A 47 0.54 -12.57 1.92
C TYR A 47 0.15 -11.13 2.27
N ILE A 48 -1.08 -10.93 2.73
CA ILE A 48 -1.53 -9.59 3.15
C ILE A 48 -0.67 -9.08 4.32
N SER A 49 -0.39 -9.93 5.28
CA SER A 49 0.46 -9.59 6.42
C SER A 49 1.86 -9.14 5.97
N GLU A 50 2.45 -9.83 5.01
CA GLU A 50 3.78 -9.49 4.50
C GLU A 50 3.79 -8.17 3.74
N ILE A 51 2.73 -7.90 2.96
CA ILE A 51 2.59 -6.61 2.28
C ILE A 51 2.48 -5.49 3.31
N GLU A 52 1.65 -5.67 4.34
CA GLU A 52 1.43 -4.63 5.35
C GLU A 52 2.70 -4.35 6.18
N LYS A 53 3.60 -5.31 6.26
CA LYS A 53 4.89 -5.13 6.93
C LYS A 53 5.98 -4.56 6.03
N GLY A 54 5.68 -4.32 4.77
CA GLY A 54 6.64 -3.81 3.81
C GLY A 54 7.60 -4.86 3.28
N LYS A 55 7.34 -6.14 3.53
CA LYS A 55 8.21 -7.24 3.09
C LYS A 55 7.98 -7.64 1.64
N LYS A 56 6.80 -7.37 1.12
CA LYS A 56 6.43 -7.66 -0.27
C LYS A 56 5.65 -6.49 -0.83
N ILE A 57 5.74 -6.31 -2.15
CA ILE A 57 4.93 -5.33 -2.85
C ILE A 57 3.97 -6.07 -3.78
N PRO A 58 2.68 -5.74 -3.76
CA PRO A 58 1.73 -6.39 -4.67
C PRO A 58 1.96 -5.97 -6.10
N SER A 59 1.63 -6.86 -7.05
CA SER A 59 1.56 -6.48 -8.45
C SER A 59 0.50 -5.40 -8.63
N ILE A 60 0.56 -4.68 -9.76
CA ILE A 60 -0.43 -3.64 -10.03
C ILE A 60 -1.84 -4.23 -10.15
N THR A 61 -1.96 -5.45 -10.66
CA THR A 61 -3.25 -6.14 -10.77
C THR A 61 -3.83 -6.42 -9.38
N ILE A 62 -2.99 -6.93 -8.48
CA ILE A 62 -3.43 -7.22 -7.11
C ILE A 62 -3.75 -5.92 -6.38
N LEU A 63 -2.95 -4.88 -6.59
CA LEU A 63 -3.22 -3.58 -5.97
C LEU A 63 -4.57 -3.01 -6.42
N ARG A 64 -4.91 -3.17 -7.70
CA ARG A 64 -6.22 -2.78 -8.20
C ARG A 64 -7.34 -3.56 -7.51
N ASP A 65 -7.16 -4.87 -7.33
CA ASP A 65 -8.17 -5.71 -6.67
C ASP A 65 -8.34 -5.31 -5.21
N ILE A 66 -7.25 -5.01 -4.52
CA ILE A 66 -7.29 -4.49 -3.15
C ILE A 66 -8.04 -3.16 -3.09
N ALA A 67 -7.73 -2.24 -4.01
CA ALA A 67 -8.41 -0.94 -4.07
C ALA A 67 -9.91 -1.12 -4.23
N ARG A 68 -10.33 -2.05 -5.08
CA ARG A 68 -11.76 -2.35 -5.29
C ARG A 68 -12.43 -2.82 -4.00
N CYS A 69 -11.73 -3.58 -3.17
CA CYS A 69 -12.25 -3.99 -1.87
C CYS A 69 -12.51 -2.79 -0.96
N PHE A 70 -11.81 -1.69 -1.18
CA PHE A 70 -12.00 -0.44 -0.47
C PHE A 70 -12.93 0.52 -1.20
N ASN A 71 -13.59 0.04 -2.23
CA ASN A 71 -14.49 0.84 -3.07
C ASN A 71 -13.77 2.02 -3.72
N MET A 72 -12.55 1.80 -4.12
CA MET A 72 -11.70 2.80 -4.79
C MET A 72 -11.24 2.31 -6.15
N SER A 73 -10.98 3.26 -7.06
CA SER A 73 -10.23 2.96 -8.27
C SER A 73 -8.75 2.80 -7.92
N LEU A 74 -7.98 2.21 -8.83
CA LEU A 74 -6.53 2.13 -8.66
C LEU A 74 -5.93 3.53 -8.53
N THR A 75 -6.41 4.48 -9.35
CA THR A 75 -5.93 5.85 -9.32
C THR A 75 -6.14 6.48 -7.94
N GLU A 76 -7.33 6.31 -7.37
CA GLU A 76 -7.65 6.86 -6.05
C GLU A 76 -6.74 6.27 -4.97
N PHE A 77 -6.51 4.97 -5.02
CA PHE A 77 -5.67 4.33 -4.02
C PHE A 77 -4.19 4.70 -4.17
N VAL A 78 -3.70 4.77 -5.40
CA VAL A 78 -2.33 5.20 -5.67
C VAL A 78 -2.10 6.63 -5.20
N ALA A 79 -3.11 7.51 -5.31
CA ALA A 79 -3.02 8.88 -4.80
C ALA A 79 -2.80 8.90 -3.28
N ILE A 80 -3.45 7.99 -2.54
CA ILE A 80 -3.25 7.86 -1.09
C ILE A 80 -1.82 7.43 -0.79
N ILE A 81 -1.29 6.45 -1.54
CA ILE A 81 0.08 5.98 -1.37
C ILE A 81 1.07 7.12 -1.67
N GLU A 82 0.84 7.84 -2.75
CA GLU A 82 1.67 8.96 -3.17
C GLU A 82 1.70 10.06 -2.11
N GLU A 83 0.56 10.39 -1.55
CA GLU A 83 0.47 11.38 -0.49
C GLU A 83 1.28 10.94 0.74
N LYS A 84 1.20 9.68 1.11
CA LYS A 84 1.96 9.13 2.22
C LYS A 84 3.46 9.25 1.98
N LEU A 85 3.91 8.99 0.75
CA LEU A 85 5.31 9.14 0.38
C LEU A 85 5.77 10.60 0.50
N ASN A 86 4.93 11.53 0.10
CA ASN A 86 5.30 12.95 0.05
C ASN A 86 5.25 13.63 1.43
N ASN A 87 4.44 13.13 2.34
CA ASN A 87 4.18 13.76 3.64
C ASN A 87 4.85 13.06 4.81
N HIS A 88 5.74 12.14 4.51
CA HIS A 88 6.42 11.38 5.56
C HIS A 88 7.61 12.13 6.17
#